data_f83ffad8355289e9bbc1e72888d344b5
#
_entry.id   f83ffad8355289e9bbc1e72888d344b5
#
_cell.length_a   1.000
_cell.length_b   1.000
_cell.length_c   1.000
_cell.angle_alpha   90.00
_cell.angle_beta   90.00
_cell.angle_gamma   90.00
#
_symmetry.space_group_name_H-M   'P 1'
#
loop_
_entity.id
_entity.type
_entity.pdbx_description
1 polymer ?
#
loop_
_entity_poly.entity_id
_entity_poly.type
_entity_poly.pdbx_seq_one_letter_code
_entity_poly.pdbx_strand_id
1 'polypeptide(L)'
;RRVQFKGVCLHSDFGPLGVAFNTRAMERQLEIMKSMGVNAIRNSHNTAAPELLELCDKMGLLFFNEVFDKYDAKAGILDTTNFENFAHRNIANFIKRDRNHPSVFLWSVGNEIMDVMNNEDNGFYRLNTMISYVRMYDPSRPVTLVSSHLESALKRHFDYYDVHAWNYDRRYRLARQLEPNKSVIISESASTLSTRGFYELPLPEKKTDFTKSLQVSSYDLHAPMWAEIADDDFMWQEEENYVAGEFVWTGFDYLGEPTPYVNQTVKKMGYGDTAASRSSYFGVVDLVGIPKDRYYLYKSYWMPEEKTIHILPHWNWEEKEGENVPVFVYTNGDSAELLLNGISQGFERKIVDSEKSLERYRLMWKEVVYQPGELKAVAYKNGEVLGEQIVRTAGEIAEIRLKPDRTVIQPGIRDLSYILIEAFDKDGNPVPLADNLVKFDVKGPGIIAGVG
;
A
#
# COMPACT_ATOMS: atom_id res chain seq x y z
N ARG A 1 -19.19 18.92 -4.66
CA ARG A 1 -19.29 17.59 -4.05
C ARG A 1 -17.98 17.31 -3.31
N ARG A 2 -18.08 16.91 -2.03
CA ARG A 2 -16.89 16.50 -1.26
C ARG A 2 -16.35 15.20 -1.86
N VAL A 3 -15.03 15.10 -2.04
CA VAL A 3 -14.32 13.89 -2.46
C VAL A 3 -13.38 13.52 -1.32
N GLN A 4 -13.42 12.26 -0.88
CA GLN A 4 -12.43 11.71 0.03
C GLN A 4 -11.30 11.09 -0.79
N PHE A 5 -10.05 11.38 -0.46
CA PHE A 5 -8.91 10.73 -1.08
C PHE A 5 -8.80 9.29 -0.56
N LYS A 6 -8.83 8.35 -1.49
CA LYS A 6 -8.53 6.94 -1.32
C LYS A 6 -7.23 6.70 -2.09
N GLY A 7 -6.13 7.16 -1.51
CA GLY A 7 -4.86 7.28 -2.18
C GLY A 7 -3.88 6.17 -1.83
N VAL A 8 -2.87 6.01 -2.66
CA VAL A 8 -1.70 5.16 -2.39
C VAL A 8 -0.42 5.90 -2.77
N CYS A 9 0.65 5.64 -2.03
CA CYS A 9 2.01 6.00 -2.39
C CYS A 9 2.56 4.98 -3.39
N LEU A 10 3.22 5.44 -4.45
CA LEU A 10 3.88 4.59 -5.44
C LEU A 10 5.33 5.02 -5.63
N HIS A 11 6.24 4.05 -5.69
CA HIS A 11 7.64 4.23 -6.07
C HIS A 11 7.81 4.04 -7.59
N SER A 12 8.93 4.53 -8.11
CA SER A 12 9.24 4.44 -9.54
C SER A 12 10.00 3.17 -9.88
N ASP A 13 9.46 2.01 -9.50
CA ASP A 13 9.99 0.70 -9.88
C ASP A 13 8.87 -0.27 -10.32
N PHE A 14 9.26 -1.31 -11.01
CA PHE A 14 8.37 -2.30 -11.60
C PHE A 14 8.80 -3.73 -11.24
N GLY A 15 9.31 -3.93 -10.02
CA GLY A 15 9.77 -5.22 -9.54
C GLY A 15 10.84 -5.84 -10.45
N PRO A 16 10.59 -6.98 -11.11
CA PRO A 16 11.59 -7.64 -11.98
C PRO A 16 12.08 -6.81 -13.16
N LEU A 17 11.35 -5.78 -13.57
CA LEU A 17 11.76 -4.87 -14.64
C LEU A 17 12.70 -3.74 -14.15
N GLY A 18 12.91 -3.64 -12.83
CA GLY A 18 13.74 -2.59 -12.22
C GLY A 18 13.09 -1.21 -12.27
N VAL A 19 13.92 -0.17 -12.36
CA VAL A 19 13.50 1.25 -12.27
C VAL A 19 13.37 1.95 -13.63
N ALA A 20 13.65 1.27 -14.73
CA ALA A 20 13.45 1.83 -16.06
C ALA A 20 11.96 1.97 -16.35
N PHE A 21 11.50 3.20 -16.57
CA PHE A 21 10.08 3.47 -16.76
C PHE A 21 9.52 2.72 -17.97
N ASN A 22 8.41 2.03 -17.75
CA ASN A 22 7.64 1.36 -18.79
C ASN A 22 6.17 1.74 -18.65
N THR A 23 5.62 2.38 -19.68
CA THR A 23 4.24 2.90 -19.68
C THR A 23 3.21 1.81 -19.41
N ARG A 24 3.37 0.61 -20.03
CA ARG A 24 2.42 -0.49 -19.83
C ARG A 24 2.50 -1.07 -18.42
N ALA A 25 3.71 -1.16 -17.86
CA ALA A 25 3.89 -1.62 -16.47
C ALA A 25 3.19 -0.66 -15.50
N MET A 26 3.37 0.64 -15.67
CA MET A 26 2.70 1.66 -14.87
C MET A 26 1.19 1.64 -15.06
N GLU A 27 0.70 1.55 -16.32
CA GLU A 27 -0.73 1.44 -16.61
C GLU A 27 -1.36 0.25 -15.86
N ARG A 28 -0.70 -0.92 -15.87
CA ARG A 28 -1.16 -2.10 -15.11
C ARG A 28 -1.18 -1.87 -13.60
N GLN A 29 -0.16 -1.21 -13.04
CA GLN A 29 -0.18 -0.87 -11.61
C GLN A 29 -1.39 0.03 -11.28
N LEU A 30 -1.66 1.04 -12.09
CA LEU A 30 -2.82 1.93 -11.91
C LEU A 30 -4.16 1.21 -12.11
N GLU A 31 -4.26 0.27 -13.07
CA GLU A 31 -5.45 -0.58 -13.27
C GLU A 31 -5.75 -1.40 -12.01
N ILE A 32 -4.72 -2.03 -11.43
CA ILE A 32 -4.85 -2.82 -10.18
C ILE A 32 -5.28 -1.92 -9.01
N MET A 33 -4.67 -0.75 -8.86
CA MET A 33 -5.05 0.20 -7.81
C MET A 33 -6.49 0.69 -7.97
N LYS A 34 -6.91 1.03 -9.18
CA LYS A 34 -8.32 1.43 -9.45
C LYS A 34 -9.30 0.32 -9.11
N SER A 35 -8.98 -0.94 -9.38
CA SER A 35 -9.85 -2.07 -9.05
C SER A 35 -9.98 -2.33 -7.54
N MET A 36 -9.12 -1.73 -6.72
CA MET A 36 -9.23 -1.68 -5.27
C MET A 36 -10.06 -0.48 -4.77
N GLY A 37 -10.33 0.51 -5.63
CA GLY A 37 -11.07 1.72 -5.28
C GLY A 37 -10.19 2.96 -5.12
N VAL A 38 -8.92 2.90 -5.48
CA VAL A 38 -8.01 4.06 -5.46
C VAL A 38 -8.49 5.14 -6.42
N ASN A 39 -8.49 6.39 -5.95
CA ASN A 39 -8.83 7.58 -6.74
C ASN A 39 -7.71 8.63 -6.76
N ALA A 40 -6.63 8.41 -6.02
CA ALA A 40 -5.51 9.34 -5.94
C ALA A 40 -4.16 8.60 -5.82
N ILE A 41 -3.12 9.17 -6.41
CA ILE A 41 -1.74 8.67 -6.36
C ILE A 41 -0.83 9.75 -5.77
N ARG A 42 0.08 9.37 -4.90
CA ARG A 42 1.24 10.18 -4.48
C ARG A 42 2.51 9.51 -5.00
N ASN A 43 3.33 10.26 -5.74
CA ASN A 43 4.66 9.76 -6.12
C ASN A 43 5.63 9.93 -4.95
N SER A 44 6.14 8.85 -4.43
CA SER A 44 7.08 8.86 -3.30
C SER A 44 8.49 8.52 -3.80
N HIS A 45 9.48 9.40 -3.60
CA HIS A 45 9.36 10.78 -3.11
C HIS A 45 10.12 11.70 -4.06
N ASN A 46 9.90 11.57 -5.35
CA ASN A 46 10.65 12.30 -6.36
C ASN A 46 9.78 12.61 -7.57
N THR A 47 10.22 13.54 -8.38
CA THR A 47 9.54 13.94 -9.61
C THR A 47 9.18 12.73 -10.48
N ALA A 48 7.89 12.54 -10.74
CA ALA A 48 7.36 11.43 -11.51
C ALA A 48 7.76 11.49 -12.99
N ALA A 49 7.73 10.34 -13.67
CA ALA A 49 7.79 10.29 -15.12
C ALA A 49 6.56 11.01 -15.75
N PRO A 50 6.73 11.78 -16.81
CA PRO A 50 5.61 12.49 -17.45
C PRO A 50 4.46 11.56 -17.85
N GLU A 51 4.78 10.36 -18.31
CA GLU A 51 3.80 9.36 -18.73
C GLU A 51 2.90 8.89 -17.57
N LEU A 52 3.36 8.96 -16.32
CA LEU A 52 2.52 8.66 -15.15
C LEU A 52 1.41 9.71 -14.99
N LEU A 53 1.73 10.99 -15.21
CA LEU A 53 0.73 12.04 -15.14
C LEU A 53 -0.28 11.93 -16.30
N GLU A 54 0.19 11.62 -17.52
CA GLU A 54 -0.67 11.35 -18.68
C GLU A 54 -1.64 10.18 -18.40
N LEU A 55 -1.15 9.12 -17.77
CA LEU A 55 -2.00 8.00 -17.36
C LEU A 55 -3.00 8.40 -16.28
N CYS A 56 -2.61 9.19 -15.29
CA CYS A 56 -3.53 9.70 -14.26
C CYS A 56 -4.62 10.57 -14.88
N ASP A 57 -4.27 11.47 -15.80
CA ASP A 57 -5.23 12.29 -16.56
C ASP A 57 -6.24 11.41 -17.32
N LYS A 58 -5.72 10.44 -18.09
CA LYS A 58 -6.53 9.51 -18.89
C LYS A 58 -7.44 8.62 -18.05
N MET A 59 -6.95 8.16 -16.91
CA MET A 59 -7.65 7.21 -16.06
C MET A 59 -8.54 7.89 -15.00
N GLY A 60 -8.48 9.22 -14.88
CA GLY A 60 -9.26 10.00 -13.92
C GLY A 60 -8.78 9.83 -12.47
N LEU A 61 -7.47 9.68 -12.27
CA LEU A 61 -6.83 9.63 -10.96
C LEU A 61 -6.32 11.01 -10.57
N LEU A 62 -6.50 11.40 -9.32
CA LEU A 62 -5.89 12.60 -8.76
C LEU A 62 -4.42 12.35 -8.45
N PHE A 63 -3.58 13.39 -8.56
CA PHE A 63 -2.14 13.25 -8.40
C PHE A 63 -1.58 14.26 -7.40
N PHE A 64 -1.02 13.74 -6.31
CA PHE A 64 -0.27 14.48 -5.31
C PHE A 64 1.19 14.47 -5.75
N ASN A 65 1.65 15.57 -6.38
CA ASN A 65 2.93 15.63 -7.08
C ASN A 65 4.03 16.16 -6.18
N GLU A 66 5.00 15.30 -5.86
CA GLU A 66 6.12 15.60 -4.95
C GLU A 66 7.43 15.68 -5.70
N VAL A 67 8.22 16.75 -5.43
CA VAL A 67 9.43 17.05 -6.21
C VAL A 67 10.67 16.37 -5.65
N PHE A 68 10.80 16.30 -4.32
CA PHE A 68 11.97 15.74 -3.63
C PHE A 68 11.56 14.91 -2.42
N ASP A 69 12.35 13.87 -2.09
CA ASP A 69 12.30 13.24 -0.77
C ASP A 69 12.94 14.17 0.27
N LYS A 70 14.22 14.43 0.15
CA LYS A 70 15.00 15.27 1.08
C LYS A 70 15.78 16.34 0.33
N TYR A 71 15.93 17.50 0.93
CA TYR A 71 16.78 18.59 0.41
C TYR A 71 17.57 19.31 1.51
N ASP A 72 17.67 18.71 2.68
CA ASP A 72 18.45 19.23 3.78
C ASP A 72 19.96 18.91 3.66
N ALA A 73 20.77 19.62 4.43
CA ALA A 73 22.24 19.46 4.40
C ALA A 73 22.71 18.07 4.86
N LYS A 74 21.89 17.37 5.67
CA LYS A 74 22.25 16.06 6.22
C LYS A 74 22.03 14.94 5.22
N ALA A 75 21.15 15.13 4.26
CA ALA A 75 20.84 14.11 3.24
C ALA A 75 21.96 13.95 2.20
N GLY A 76 22.92 14.87 2.12
CA GLY A 76 24.05 14.79 1.18
C GLY A 76 23.67 14.85 -0.31
N ILE A 77 22.41 15.13 -0.60
CA ILE A 77 21.83 15.00 -1.95
C ILE A 77 21.98 16.29 -2.75
N LEU A 78 22.25 17.43 -2.09
CA LEU A 78 22.22 18.73 -2.72
C LEU A 78 23.57 19.43 -2.67
N ASP A 79 23.88 20.12 -3.76
CA ASP A 79 24.87 21.18 -3.78
C ASP A 79 24.37 22.32 -2.88
N THR A 80 24.70 22.23 -1.59
CA THR A 80 24.29 23.19 -0.57
C THR A 80 24.97 24.56 -0.73
N THR A 81 25.97 24.66 -1.61
CA THR A 81 26.71 25.91 -1.85
C THR A 81 25.91 26.90 -2.70
N ASN A 82 24.86 26.44 -3.40
CA ASN A 82 24.01 27.27 -4.24
C ASN A 82 22.54 26.82 -4.25
N PHE A 83 21.98 26.68 -3.05
CA PHE A 83 20.62 26.17 -2.86
C PHE A 83 19.55 26.95 -3.66
N GLU A 84 19.66 28.29 -3.71
CA GLU A 84 18.67 29.11 -4.42
C GLU A 84 18.60 28.77 -5.92
N ASN A 85 19.74 28.69 -6.59
CA ASN A 85 19.79 28.34 -8.01
C ASN A 85 19.31 26.90 -8.25
N PHE A 86 19.69 25.98 -7.36
CA PHE A 86 19.22 24.60 -7.40
C PHE A 86 17.70 24.56 -7.26
N ALA A 87 17.15 25.17 -6.21
CA ALA A 87 15.72 25.20 -5.92
C ALA A 87 14.93 25.83 -7.06
N HIS A 88 15.37 27.02 -7.54
CA HIS A 88 14.71 27.71 -8.63
C HIS A 88 14.66 26.87 -9.91
N ARG A 89 15.81 26.33 -10.34
CA ARG A 89 15.87 25.51 -11.57
C ARG A 89 14.97 24.28 -11.50
N ASN A 90 15.06 23.55 -10.39
CA ASN A 90 14.31 22.28 -10.27
C ASN A 90 12.81 22.54 -10.13
N ILE A 91 12.38 23.48 -9.27
CA ILE A 91 10.98 23.83 -9.11
C ILE A 91 10.41 24.42 -10.40
N ALA A 92 11.16 25.30 -11.08
CA ALA A 92 10.71 25.86 -12.35
C ALA A 92 10.44 24.77 -13.42
N ASN A 93 11.38 23.83 -13.55
CA ASN A 93 11.23 22.70 -14.48
C ASN A 93 10.07 21.79 -14.10
N PHE A 94 9.98 21.39 -12.84
CA PHE A 94 8.93 20.56 -12.30
C PHE A 94 7.54 21.14 -12.54
N ILE A 95 7.30 22.38 -12.05
CA ILE A 95 5.99 23.02 -12.17
C ILE A 95 5.63 23.31 -13.65
N LYS A 96 6.56 23.84 -14.44
CA LYS A 96 6.28 24.16 -15.85
C LYS A 96 5.99 22.93 -16.69
N ARG A 97 6.61 21.80 -16.38
CA ARG A 97 6.33 20.53 -17.04
C ARG A 97 4.94 20.03 -16.70
N ASP A 98 4.55 20.06 -15.40
CA ASP A 98 3.44 19.28 -14.88
C ASP A 98 2.15 20.10 -14.63
N ARG A 99 2.21 21.44 -14.56
CA ARG A 99 1.05 22.28 -14.20
C ARG A 99 -0.16 22.21 -15.15
N ASN A 100 0.03 21.70 -16.36
CA ASN A 100 -1.07 21.56 -17.31
C ASN A 100 -1.80 20.21 -17.19
N HIS A 101 -1.37 19.31 -16.32
CA HIS A 101 -2.07 18.07 -16.05
C HIS A 101 -3.25 18.32 -15.09
N PRO A 102 -4.49 18.01 -15.51
CA PRO A 102 -5.67 18.21 -14.68
C PRO A 102 -5.71 17.25 -13.46
N SER A 103 -4.99 16.15 -13.51
CA SER A 103 -4.84 15.22 -12.39
C SER A 103 -4.11 15.83 -11.19
N VAL A 104 -3.15 16.73 -11.42
CA VAL A 104 -2.36 17.35 -10.34
C VAL A 104 -3.24 18.28 -9.52
N PHE A 105 -3.46 17.95 -8.23
CA PHE A 105 -4.29 18.75 -7.34
C PHE A 105 -3.51 19.43 -6.22
N LEU A 106 -2.30 18.93 -5.90
CA LEU A 106 -1.47 19.40 -4.79
C LEU A 106 0.01 19.28 -5.16
N TRP A 107 0.79 20.30 -4.86
CA TRP A 107 2.24 20.31 -4.96
C TRP A 107 2.88 20.03 -3.61
N SER A 108 3.84 19.10 -3.56
CA SER A 108 4.69 18.88 -2.39
C SER A 108 6.11 19.31 -2.69
N VAL A 109 6.67 20.10 -1.77
CA VAL A 109 8.06 20.56 -1.89
C VAL A 109 9.06 19.65 -1.19
N GLY A 110 8.59 18.60 -0.50
CA GLY A 110 9.48 17.63 0.13
C GLY A 110 8.77 16.71 1.13
N ASN A 111 9.48 15.68 1.54
CA ASN A 111 9.04 14.68 2.51
C ASN A 111 10.00 14.66 3.71
N GLU A 112 9.47 14.86 4.93
CA GLU A 112 10.18 14.70 6.20
C GLU A 112 11.55 15.40 6.23
N ILE A 113 11.58 16.68 5.90
CA ILE A 113 12.79 17.49 5.88
C ILE A 113 13.28 17.75 7.30
N MET A 114 14.41 17.14 7.68
CA MET A 114 14.92 17.17 9.05
C MET A 114 15.20 18.57 9.56
N ASP A 115 15.78 19.45 8.74
CA ASP A 115 16.06 20.84 9.14
C ASP A 115 14.77 21.60 9.51
N VAL A 116 13.68 21.32 8.78
CA VAL A 116 12.36 21.89 9.07
C VAL A 116 11.76 21.23 10.30
N MET A 117 11.78 19.91 10.38
CA MET A 117 11.22 19.15 11.52
C MET A 117 11.96 19.47 12.83
N ASN A 118 13.26 19.71 12.79
CA ASN A 118 14.06 20.13 13.94
C ASN A 118 13.97 21.63 14.23
N ASN A 119 13.21 22.38 13.42
CA ASN A 119 13.04 23.82 13.57
C ASN A 119 14.37 24.60 13.45
N GLU A 120 15.20 24.26 12.49
CA GLU A 120 16.42 24.98 12.19
C GLU A 120 16.12 26.20 11.28
N ASP A 121 16.78 27.34 11.52
CA ASP A 121 16.55 28.56 10.71
C ASP A 121 16.79 28.33 9.21
N ASN A 122 17.80 27.55 8.88
CA ASN A 122 18.08 27.15 7.50
C ASN A 122 16.96 26.30 6.88
N GLY A 123 16.29 25.47 7.67
CA GLY A 123 15.13 24.69 7.23
C GLY A 123 13.98 25.60 6.80
N PHE A 124 13.66 26.61 7.59
CA PHE A 124 12.63 27.61 7.25
C PHE A 124 12.97 28.41 6.00
N TYR A 125 14.21 28.86 5.90
CA TYR A 125 14.68 29.59 4.72
C TYR A 125 14.50 28.76 3.45
N ARG A 126 14.92 27.47 3.48
CA ARG A 126 14.78 26.57 2.36
C ARG A 126 13.31 26.30 2.04
N LEU A 127 12.48 26.01 3.05
CA LEU A 127 11.05 25.78 2.87
C LEU A 127 10.36 26.98 2.20
N ASN A 128 10.60 28.18 2.73
CA ASN A 128 10.02 29.41 2.18
C ASN A 128 10.47 29.66 0.74
N THR A 129 11.75 29.42 0.44
CA THR A 129 12.31 29.54 -0.90
C THR A 129 11.63 28.59 -1.88
N MET A 130 11.50 27.30 -1.51
CA MET A 130 10.85 26.29 -2.35
C MET A 130 9.38 26.64 -2.63
N ILE A 131 8.61 26.99 -1.60
CA ILE A 131 7.20 27.36 -1.74
C ILE A 131 7.02 28.64 -2.56
N SER A 132 7.89 29.62 -2.37
CA SER A 132 7.86 30.87 -3.14
C SER A 132 8.03 30.62 -4.64
N TYR A 133 8.91 29.69 -5.01
CA TYR A 133 9.08 29.31 -6.42
C TYR A 133 7.88 28.50 -6.94
N VAL A 134 7.27 27.61 -6.16
CA VAL A 134 6.03 26.95 -6.57
C VAL A 134 4.95 27.98 -6.88
N ARG A 135 4.69 28.92 -5.97
CA ARG A 135 3.68 29.98 -6.12
C ARG A 135 3.99 30.92 -7.29
N MET A 136 5.27 31.14 -7.60
CA MET A 136 5.70 31.95 -8.77
C MET A 136 5.26 31.29 -10.09
N TYR A 137 5.32 29.96 -10.18
CA TYR A 137 5.07 29.24 -11.44
C TYR A 137 3.65 28.63 -11.52
N ASP A 138 3.02 28.37 -10.39
CA ASP A 138 1.62 27.96 -10.30
C ASP A 138 0.95 28.47 -8.99
N PRO A 139 0.35 29.66 -9.04
CA PRO A 139 -0.40 30.20 -7.90
C PRO A 139 -1.80 29.59 -7.73
N SER A 140 -2.22 28.70 -8.63
CA SER A 140 -3.60 28.21 -8.69
C SER A 140 -3.85 26.97 -7.82
N ARG A 141 -2.82 26.19 -7.53
CA ARG A 141 -2.91 24.97 -6.72
C ARG A 141 -2.28 25.13 -5.36
N PRO A 142 -2.81 24.44 -4.34
CA PRO A 142 -2.21 24.44 -3.00
C PRO A 142 -0.84 23.79 -3.00
N VAL A 143 -0.01 24.19 -2.03
CA VAL A 143 1.33 23.64 -1.79
C VAL A 143 1.42 23.12 -0.35
N THR A 144 2.17 22.05 -0.16
CA THR A 144 2.44 21.44 1.15
C THR A 144 3.91 21.04 1.30
N LEU A 145 4.28 20.76 2.54
CA LEU A 145 5.42 19.93 2.94
C LEU A 145 4.88 18.77 3.75
N VAL A 146 5.32 17.57 3.46
CA VAL A 146 4.96 16.37 4.22
C VAL A 146 5.80 16.27 5.49
N SER A 147 5.17 16.00 6.63
CA SER A 147 5.82 15.93 7.94
C SER A 147 5.38 14.71 8.74
N SER A 148 6.28 14.22 9.61
CA SER A 148 6.01 13.13 10.58
C SER A 148 6.28 13.52 12.03
N HIS A 149 6.80 14.72 12.31
CA HIS A 149 7.26 15.14 13.65
C HIS A 149 6.37 16.23 14.25
N LEU A 150 5.98 16.05 15.53
CA LEU A 150 5.14 16.98 16.27
C LEU A 150 5.80 18.36 16.45
N GLU A 151 7.13 18.41 16.58
CA GLU A 151 7.90 19.65 16.74
C GLU A 151 7.68 20.60 15.57
N SER A 152 7.47 20.07 14.38
CA SER A 152 7.11 20.87 13.21
C SER A 152 5.74 21.54 13.38
N ALA A 153 4.81 20.96 14.13
CA ALA A 153 3.53 21.54 14.43
C ALA A 153 3.59 22.70 15.43
N LEU A 154 4.58 22.71 16.32
CA LEU A 154 4.67 23.67 17.41
C LEU A 154 5.32 25.01 17.01
N LYS A 155 5.93 25.13 15.84
CA LYS A 155 6.84 26.24 15.52
C LYS A 155 6.68 26.82 14.11
N ARG A 156 5.58 27.51 13.83
CA ARG A 156 5.41 28.38 12.64
C ARG A 156 5.52 27.73 11.25
N HIS A 157 5.68 26.42 11.11
CA HIS A 157 5.77 25.76 9.81
C HIS A 157 4.49 25.97 9.01
N PHE A 158 3.37 26.04 9.69
CA PHE A 158 2.04 26.13 9.11
C PHE A 158 1.78 27.42 8.35
N ASP A 159 2.54 28.49 8.61
CA ASP A 159 2.37 29.76 7.92
C ASP A 159 2.81 29.68 6.45
N TYR A 160 3.62 28.70 6.10
CA TYR A 160 4.23 28.63 4.77
C TYR A 160 3.42 27.86 3.74
N TYR A 161 2.68 26.82 4.13
CA TYR A 161 1.95 25.95 3.22
C TYR A 161 0.44 25.94 3.46
N ASP A 162 -0.30 25.43 2.48
CA ASP A 162 -1.76 25.59 2.42
C ASP A 162 -2.50 24.39 3.02
N VAL A 163 -1.90 23.19 2.99
CA VAL A 163 -2.49 21.92 3.42
C VAL A 163 -1.56 21.23 4.40
N HIS A 164 -2.11 20.68 5.47
CA HIS A 164 -1.38 19.81 6.38
C HIS A 164 -1.32 18.39 5.82
N ALA A 165 -0.13 17.94 5.43
CA ALA A 165 0.14 16.58 5.00
C ALA A 165 0.98 15.85 6.06
N TRP A 166 0.42 14.78 6.66
CA TRP A 166 1.03 14.09 7.80
C TRP A 166 1.23 12.62 7.53
N ASN A 167 2.39 12.12 7.92
CA ASN A 167 2.72 10.71 7.92
C ASN A 167 2.44 10.12 9.31
N TYR A 168 1.64 9.06 9.36
CA TYR A 168 1.40 8.16 10.50
C TYR A 168 0.88 8.78 11.80
N ASP A 169 0.52 7.91 12.73
CA ASP A 169 0.40 8.11 14.18
C ASP A 169 -0.57 9.24 14.59
N ARG A 170 -1.60 9.52 13.79
CA ARG A 170 -2.68 10.48 14.14
C ARG A 170 -2.19 11.85 14.67
N ARG A 171 -0.92 12.21 14.42
CA ARG A 171 -0.30 13.46 14.93
C ARG A 171 -0.90 14.72 14.32
N TYR A 172 -1.55 14.61 13.19
CA TYR A 172 -2.30 15.69 12.56
C TYR A 172 -3.38 16.30 13.45
N ARG A 173 -3.82 15.63 14.53
CA ARG A 173 -4.76 16.20 15.51
C ARG A 173 -4.21 17.47 16.15
N LEU A 174 -2.93 17.49 16.51
CA LEU A 174 -2.29 18.70 17.04
C LEU A 174 -2.25 19.81 15.99
N ALA A 175 -1.90 19.50 14.75
CA ALA A 175 -1.94 20.45 13.65
C ALA A 175 -3.34 21.05 13.49
N ARG A 176 -4.37 20.21 13.55
CA ARG A 176 -5.79 20.66 13.50
C ARG A 176 -6.18 21.54 14.67
N GLN A 177 -5.67 21.28 15.88
CA GLN A 177 -5.95 22.12 17.05
C GLN A 177 -5.32 23.52 16.93
N LEU A 178 -4.09 23.60 16.39
CA LEU A 178 -3.36 24.85 16.21
C LEU A 178 -3.89 25.66 15.02
N GLU A 179 -4.27 25.01 13.94
CA GLU A 179 -4.73 25.61 12.68
C GLU A 179 -6.06 25.01 12.20
N PRO A 180 -7.17 25.32 12.90
CA PRO A 180 -8.46 24.63 12.69
C PRO A 180 -9.08 24.86 11.32
N ASN A 181 -8.61 25.82 10.55
CA ASN A 181 -9.15 26.15 9.23
C ASN A 181 -8.40 25.52 8.07
N LYS A 182 -7.23 24.91 8.31
CA LYS A 182 -6.48 24.25 7.25
C LYS A 182 -6.97 22.82 7.02
N SER A 183 -6.94 22.40 5.77
CA SER A 183 -7.24 21.02 5.37
C SER A 183 -6.14 20.08 5.84
N VAL A 184 -6.51 18.86 6.19
CA VAL A 184 -5.60 17.79 6.63
C VAL A 184 -5.70 16.62 5.66
N ILE A 185 -4.55 16.09 5.25
CA ILE A 185 -4.40 14.85 4.46
C ILE A 185 -3.44 13.93 5.22
N ILE A 186 -3.75 12.65 5.31
CA ILE A 186 -2.78 11.64 5.75
C ILE A 186 -1.96 11.26 4.51
N SER A 187 -0.72 11.73 4.47
CA SER A 187 0.16 11.57 3.30
C SER A 187 0.86 10.22 3.24
N GLU A 188 1.02 9.56 4.40
CA GLU A 188 1.37 8.16 4.53
C GLU A 188 0.57 7.57 5.68
N SER A 189 -0.25 6.56 5.38
CA SER A 189 -1.07 5.85 6.36
C SER A 189 -0.65 4.41 6.48
N ALA A 190 -1.04 3.77 7.56
CA ALA A 190 -0.86 2.37 7.88
C ALA A 190 0.61 1.94 7.94
N SER A 191 1.26 1.64 6.84
CA SER A 191 2.53 0.89 6.77
C SER A 191 2.41 -0.51 7.35
N THR A 192 1.23 -1.12 7.18
CA THR A 192 1.01 -2.52 7.54
C THR A 192 1.95 -3.41 6.72
N LEU A 193 2.52 -4.41 7.37
CA LEU A 193 3.51 -5.31 6.78
C LEU A 193 2.89 -6.69 6.52
N SER A 194 3.14 -7.26 5.36
CA SER A 194 2.83 -8.66 5.07
C SER A 194 3.62 -9.22 3.88
N THR A 195 3.83 -10.53 3.91
CA THR A 195 4.31 -11.33 2.78
C THR A 195 3.13 -12.08 2.20
N ARG A 196 2.87 -11.94 0.90
CA ARG A 196 1.73 -12.58 0.23
C ARG A 196 1.69 -14.09 0.48
N GLY A 197 0.54 -14.57 0.99
CA GLY A 197 0.28 -16.00 1.19
C GLY A 197 1.08 -16.69 2.28
N PHE A 198 1.88 -15.95 3.05
CA PHE A 198 2.60 -16.47 4.22
C PHE A 198 1.81 -16.22 5.48
N TYR A 199 1.56 -17.26 6.24
CA TYR A 199 0.82 -17.16 7.51
C TYR A 199 1.59 -17.85 8.62
N GLU A 200 1.66 -17.21 9.76
CA GLU A 200 2.40 -17.67 10.93
C GLU A 200 1.50 -17.70 12.16
N LEU A 201 1.64 -18.75 12.96
CA LEU A 201 0.87 -18.95 14.18
C LEU A 201 1.81 -19.16 15.37
N PRO A 202 1.41 -18.72 16.57
CA PRO A 202 0.16 -18.02 16.91
C PRO A 202 0.08 -16.62 16.32
N LEU A 203 -1.11 -16.01 16.31
CA LEU A 203 -1.27 -14.60 15.94
C LEU A 203 -0.42 -13.72 16.88
N PRO A 204 0.14 -12.59 16.39
CA PRO A 204 0.99 -11.74 17.19
C PRO A 204 0.22 -11.07 18.35
N GLU A 205 0.86 -10.93 19.50
CA GLU A 205 0.32 -10.14 20.61
C GLU A 205 0.49 -8.63 20.36
N LYS A 206 1.58 -8.27 19.68
CA LYS A 206 1.93 -6.89 19.32
C LYS A 206 2.23 -6.79 17.84
N LYS A 207 1.88 -5.68 17.25
CA LYS A 207 2.18 -5.40 15.82
C LYS A 207 3.66 -5.52 15.45
N THR A 208 4.55 -5.51 16.44
CA THR A 208 6.02 -5.58 16.27
C THR A 208 6.62 -6.94 16.58
N ASP A 209 5.81 -7.97 16.77
CA ASP A 209 6.30 -9.33 17.09
C ASP A 209 6.78 -10.05 15.81
N PHE A 210 7.90 -9.57 15.28
CA PHE A 210 8.52 -10.13 14.07
C PHE A 210 9.35 -11.37 14.39
N THR A 211 9.29 -12.37 13.51
CA THR A 211 9.96 -13.65 13.69
C THR A 211 11.24 -13.78 12.86
N LYS A 212 11.93 -14.91 13.05
CA LYS A 212 13.17 -15.22 12.30
C LYS A 212 12.92 -15.78 10.89
N SER A 213 11.67 -15.95 10.48
CA SER A 213 11.32 -16.43 9.13
C SER A 213 11.79 -15.48 8.03
N LEU A 214 12.08 -14.22 8.35
CA LEU A 214 12.31 -13.11 7.42
C LEU A 214 11.12 -12.85 6.50
N GLN A 215 9.94 -13.28 6.93
CA GLN A 215 8.66 -13.02 6.30
C GLN A 215 7.68 -12.46 7.34
N VAL A 216 6.63 -11.82 6.89
CA VAL A 216 5.62 -11.22 7.77
C VAL A 216 4.27 -11.83 7.47
N SER A 217 3.59 -12.30 8.51
CA SER A 217 2.31 -13.00 8.37
C SER A 217 1.24 -12.15 7.67
N SER A 218 0.53 -12.76 6.72
CA SER A 218 -0.50 -12.14 5.89
C SER A 218 -1.86 -11.99 6.58
N TYR A 219 -1.91 -12.21 7.89
CA TYR A 219 -3.07 -11.80 8.70
C TYR A 219 -3.20 -10.27 8.85
N ASP A 220 -2.24 -9.50 8.30
CA ASP A 220 -2.22 -8.02 8.31
C ASP A 220 -2.33 -7.40 9.71
N LEU A 221 -1.66 -8.01 10.69
CA LEU A 221 -1.62 -7.58 12.09
C LEU A 221 -0.29 -6.93 12.48
N HIS A 222 0.66 -6.87 11.56
CA HIS A 222 2.00 -6.32 11.80
C HIS A 222 2.17 -4.94 11.20
N ALA A 223 2.83 -4.07 11.96
CA ALA A 223 3.31 -2.77 11.52
C ALA A 223 4.59 -2.40 12.27
N PRO A 224 5.43 -1.49 11.74
CA PRO A 224 6.54 -0.92 12.49
C PRO A 224 6.04 -0.16 13.72
N MET A 225 6.95 0.12 14.67
CA MET A 225 6.59 0.82 15.91
C MET A 225 5.99 2.21 15.65
N TRP A 226 6.45 2.89 14.60
CA TRP A 226 6.05 4.24 14.21
C TRP A 226 4.80 4.32 13.32
N ALA A 227 4.20 3.18 12.98
CA ALA A 227 3.06 3.08 12.07
C ALA A 227 1.93 2.24 12.70
N GLU A 228 0.82 2.15 12.03
CA GLU A 228 -0.40 1.44 12.44
C GLU A 228 -0.83 0.39 11.42
N ILE A 229 -1.89 -0.33 11.72
CA ILE A 229 -2.58 -1.20 10.77
C ILE A 229 -3.71 -0.41 10.08
N ALA A 230 -4.14 -0.87 8.92
CA ALA A 230 -5.14 -0.20 8.09
C ALA A 230 -6.45 0.11 8.84
N ASP A 231 -6.87 -0.79 9.71
CA ASP A 231 -8.11 -0.67 10.49
C ASP A 231 -8.10 0.55 11.41
N ASP A 232 -6.95 0.93 11.97
CA ASP A 232 -6.81 2.09 12.82
C ASP A 232 -7.03 3.38 12.03
N ASP A 233 -6.44 3.47 10.82
CA ASP A 233 -6.64 4.63 9.95
C ASP A 233 -8.09 4.77 9.46
N PHE A 234 -8.76 3.67 9.14
CA PHE A 234 -10.17 3.68 8.78
C PHE A 234 -11.02 4.26 9.92
N MET A 235 -10.81 3.76 11.14
CA MET A 235 -11.53 4.21 12.33
C MET A 235 -11.28 5.71 12.58
N TRP A 236 -10.04 6.16 12.49
CA TRP A 236 -9.68 7.55 12.71
C TRP A 236 -10.30 8.49 11.68
N GLN A 237 -10.33 8.11 10.41
CA GLN A 237 -10.94 8.91 9.36
C GLN A 237 -12.47 9.00 9.48
N GLU A 238 -13.13 7.96 10.01
CA GLU A 238 -14.56 7.99 10.31
C GLU A 238 -14.88 8.93 11.48
N GLU A 239 -14.05 8.92 12.52
CA GLU A 239 -14.18 9.80 13.69
C GLU A 239 -13.82 11.26 13.38
N GLU A 240 -12.95 11.50 12.43
CA GLU A 240 -12.35 12.81 12.14
C GLU A 240 -12.68 13.30 10.74
N ASN A 241 -13.92 13.70 10.55
CA ASN A 241 -14.48 14.12 9.26
C ASN A 241 -13.78 15.33 8.60
N TYR A 242 -12.85 15.99 9.28
CA TYR A 242 -12.01 17.05 8.72
C TYR A 242 -10.80 16.51 7.95
N VAL A 243 -10.46 15.23 8.10
CA VAL A 243 -9.44 14.58 7.30
C VAL A 243 -9.97 14.38 5.89
N ALA A 244 -9.21 14.83 4.90
CA ALA A 244 -9.63 14.77 3.49
C ALA A 244 -9.46 13.38 2.87
N GLY A 245 -8.74 12.49 3.54
CA GLY A 245 -8.45 11.11 3.15
C GLY A 245 -6.99 10.77 3.38
N GLU A 246 -6.57 9.65 2.81
CA GLU A 246 -5.27 9.03 3.07
C GLU A 246 -4.53 8.66 1.78
N PHE A 247 -3.21 8.44 1.94
CA PHE A 247 -2.34 7.80 0.95
C PHE A 247 -1.60 6.65 1.62
N VAL A 248 -2.01 5.44 1.31
CA VAL A 248 -1.48 4.22 1.95
C VAL A 248 -0.01 4.02 1.62
N TRP A 249 0.80 3.73 2.61
CA TRP A 249 2.18 3.27 2.45
C TRP A 249 2.23 1.73 2.44
N THR A 250 2.28 1.07 1.25
CA THR A 250 2.25 1.56 -0.13
C THR A 250 1.28 0.77 -1.01
N GLY A 251 1.04 1.25 -2.24
CA GLY A 251 0.23 0.51 -3.20
C GLY A 251 0.86 -0.82 -3.62
N PHE A 252 2.14 -0.81 -3.94
CA PHE A 252 2.93 -1.99 -4.30
C PHE A 252 4.11 -2.15 -3.36
N ASP A 253 4.57 -3.39 -3.15
CA ASP A 253 5.93 -3.60 -2.69
C ASP A 253 6.91 -2.97 -3.68
N TYR A 254 8.04 -2.50 -3.20
CA TYR A 254 9.05 -1.83 -3.99
C TYR A 254 10.46 -2.32 -3.62
N LEU A 255 11.39 -2.08 -4.51
CA LEU A 255 12.79 -2.47 -4.32
C LEU A 255 13.45 -1.57 -3.25
N GLY A 256 14.09 -2.19 -2.30
CA GLY A 256 14.70 -1.51 -1.15
C GLY A 256 13.79 -1.50 0.10
N GLU A 257 14.17 -0.72 1.10
CA GLU A 257 13.49 -0.53 2.40
C GLU A 257 12.92 -1.82 3.02
N PRO A 258 13.77 -2.74 3.45
CA PRO A 258 13.34 -4.08 3.89
C PRO A 258 12.79 -4.10 5.32
N THR A 259 12.16 -3.04 5.79
CA THR A 259 11.53 -2.99 7.12
C THR A 259 10.51 -4.13 7.28
N PRO A 260 10.54 -4.91 8.38
CA PRO A 260 11.34 -4.72 9.60
C PRO A 260 12.75 -5.35 9.53
N TYR A 261 13.08 -6.07 8.48
CA TYR A 261 14.29 -6.89 8.35
C TYR A 261 15.47 -6.11 7.76
N VAL A 262 15.69 -4.91 8.29
CA VAL A 262 16.90 -4.12 7.97
C VAL A 262 18.15 -4.77 8.54
N ASN A 263 19.34 -4.47 7.99
CA ASN A 263 20.62 -5.09 8.36
C ASN A 263 20.84 -5.20 9.88
N GLN A 264 20.52 -4.16 10.65
CA GLN A 264 20.68 -4.18 12.10
C GLN A 264 19.74 -5.19 12.79
N THR A 265 18.52 -5.33 12.30
CA THR A 265 17.53 -6.26 12.84
C THR A 265 17.93 -7.70 12.52
N VAL A 266 18.25 -8.01 11.28
CA VAL A 266 18.66 -9.36 10.88
C VAL A 266 19.95 -9.80 11.59
N LYS A 267 20.88 -8.89 11.82
CA LYS A 267 22.08 -9.15 12.61
C LYS A 267 21.79 -9.48 14.07
N LYS A 268 20.85 -8.77 14.71
CA LYS A 268 20.37 -9.07 16.08
C LYS A 268 19.66 -10.42 16.14
N MET A 269 19.03 -10.85 15.06
CA MET A 269 18.39 -12.17 14.94
C MET A 269 19.40 -13.31 14.69
N GLY A 270 20.69 -13.02 14.51
CA GLY A 270 21.75 -13.99 14.30
C GLY A 270 22.06 -14.30 12.84
N TYR A 271 21.55 -13.51 11.89
CA TYR A 271 21.90 -13.60 10.49
C TYR A 271 23.14 -12.75 10.13
N GLY A 272 23.78 -13.06 9.01
CA GLY A 272 24.86 -12.26 8.47
C GLY A 272 24.39 -10.93 7.86
N ASP A 273 25.34 -10.04 7.57
CA ASP A 273 25.06 -8.69 7.02
C ASP A 273 24.40 -8.70 5.62
N THR A 274 24.34 -9.85 4.95
CA THR A 274 23.76 -10.01 3.61
C THR A 274 22.34 -10.60 3.62
N ALA A 275 21.79 -10.88 4.79
CA ALA A 275 20.50 -11.57 4.93
C ALA A 275 19.28 -10.65 4.81
N ALA A 276 19.47 -9.32 4.78
CA ALA A 276 18.36 -8.39 4.66
C ALA A 276 17.58 -8.61 3.34
N SER A 277 16.25 -8.51 3.44
CA SER A 277 15.39 -8.47 2.25
C SER A 277 15.80 -7.31 1.33
N ARG A 278 15.56 -7.47 0.05
CA ARG A 278 15.80 -6.42 -0.97
C ARG A 278 14.51 -5.78 -1.45
N SER A 279 13.40 -6.21 -0.90
CA SER A 279 12.05 -5.73 -1.19
C SER A 279 11.40 -5.25 0.09
N SER A 280 10.51 -4.28 -0.03
CA SER A 280 9.63 -3.88 1.05
C SER A 280 8.56 -4.94 1.32
N TYR A 281 7.84 -4.78 2.45
CA TYR A 281 6.70 -5.60 2.86
C TYR A 281 5.42 -4.77 2.97
N PHE A 282 5.49 -3.49 2.61
CA PHE A 282 4.41 -2.50 2.82
C PHE A 282 3.29 -2.58 1.79
N GLY A 283 3.57 -3.08 0.60
CA GLY A 283 2.61 -3.08 -0.50
C GLY A 283 1.30 -3.78 -0.16
N VAL A 284 0.17 -3.22 -0.58
CA VAL A 284 -1.11 -3.96 -0.62
C VAL A 284 -1.12 -4.99 -1.74
N VAL A 285 -0.22 -4.81 -2.69
CA VAL A 285 0.09 -5.72 -3.81
C VAL A 285 1.58 -6.03 -3.78
N ASP A 286 1.97 -7.24 -4.15
CA ASP A 286 3.37 -7.63 -4.19
C ASP A 286 4.16 -7.00 -5.36
N LEU A 287 5.47 -7.23 -5.42
CA LEU A 287 6.36 -6.69 -6.46
C LEU A 287 5.93 -7.00 -7.91
N VAL A 288 5.24 -8.11 -8.12
CA VAL A 288 4.86 -8.58 -9.46
C VAL A 288 3.40 -8.28 -9.80
N GLY A 289 2.69 -7.66 -8.88
CA GLY A 289 1.33 -7.21 -9.10
C GLY A 289 0.26 -8.24 -8.74
N ILE A 290 0.54 -9.12 -7.79
CA ILE A 290 -0.45 -10.03 -7.22
C ILE A 290 -0.97 -9.43 -5.91
N PRO A 291 -2.30 -9.27 -5.73
CA PRO A 291 -2.89 -8.77 -4.51
C PRO A 291 -2.49 -9.59 -3.27
N LYS A 292 -2.15 -8.93 -2.17
CA LYS A 292 -2.07 -9.51 -0.84
C LYS A 292 -3.46 -9.49 -0.18
N ASP A 293 -3.63 -10.14 0.97
CA ASP A 293 -4.94 -10.20 1.63
C ASP A 293 -5.48 -8.81 1.96
N ARG A 294 -4.60 -7.90 2.40
CA ARG A 294 -4.93 -6.50 2.70
C ARG A 294 -5.55 -5.72 1.54
N TYR A 295 -5.25 -6.08 0.30
CA TYR A 295 -5.92 -5.50 -0.87
C TYR A 295 -7.45 -5.65 -0.77
N TYR A 296 -7.92 -6.82 -0.33
CA TYR A 296 -9.35 -7.09 -0.19
C TYR A 296 -9.97 -6.40 1.03
N LEU A 297 -9.19 -6.14 2.09
CA LEU A 297 -9.62 -5.31 3.20
C LEU A 297 -9.90 -3.88 2.73
N TYR A 298 -8.94 -3.24 2.03
CA TYR A 298 -9.15 -1.91 1.44
C TYR A 298 -10.29 -1.90 0.42
N LYS A 299 -10.38 -2.90 -0.47
CA LYS A 299 -11.45 -3.00 -1.44
C LYS A 299 -12.82 -3.07 -0.75
N SER A 300 -12.95 -3.86 0.29
CA SER A 300 -14.22 -3.99 1.03
C SER A 300 -14.67 -2.67 1.68
N TYR A 301 -13.72 -1.83 2.09
CA TYR A 301 -13.98 -0.53 2.72
C TYR A 301 -14.15 0.60 1.69
N TRP A 302 -13.31 0.64 0.67
CA TRP A 302 -13.30 1.72 -0.31
C TRP A 302 -14.36 1.57 -1.41
N MET A 303 -14.83 0.35 -1.67
CA MET A 303 -15.85 0.03 -2.69
C MET A 303 -17.07 -0.64 -2.07
N PRO A 304 -17.83 0.05 -1.20
CA PRO A 304 -18.94 -0.55 -0.45
C PRO A 304 -20.07 -1.08 -1.32
N GLU A 305 -20.15 -0.65 -2.60
CA GLU A 305 -21.15 -1.11 -3.56
C GLU A 305 -20.69 -2.34 -4.38
N GLU A 306 -19.39 -2.66 -4.36
CA GLU A 306 -18.86 -3.85 -5.04
C GLU A 306 -18.75 -5.03 -4.08
N LYS A 307 -19.31 -6.15 -4.47
CA LYS A 307 -19.22 -7.38 -3.69
C LYS A 307 -17.77 -7.78 -3.46
N THR A 308 -17.35 -7.79 -2.20
CA THR A 308 -16.05 -8.29 -1.75
C THR A 308 -16.28 -9.31 -0.66
N ILE A 309 -15.73 -10.51 -0.85
CA ILE A 309 -15.68 -11.58 0.15
C ILE A 309 -14.31 -12.23 -0.04
N HIS A 310 -13.47 -12.22 0.99
CA HIS A 310 -12.13 -12.77 0.93
C HIS A 310 -11.80 -13.51 2.21
N ILE A 311 -11.57 -14.82 2.09
CA ILE A 311 -11.20 -15.70 3.19
C ILE A 311 -9.67 -15.76 3.27
N LEU A 312 -9.13 -15.61 4.47
CA LEU A 312 -7.74 -15.93 4.79
C LEU A 312 -7.69 -16.73 6.09
N PRO A 313 -6.70 -17.61 6.24
CA PRO A 313 -5.62 -17.98 5.34
C PRO A 313 -6.06 -18.96 4.25
N HIS A 314 -5.11 -19.45 3.43
CA HIS A 314 -5.32 -20.68 2.63
C HIS A 314 -5.69 -21.86 3.55
N TRP A 315 -6.28 -22.91 2.99
CA TRP A 315 -6.74 -24.04 3.79
C TRP A 315 -5.91 -25.31 3.55
N ASN A 316 -4.55 -25.16 3.54
CA ASN A 316 -3.58 -26.24 3.46
C ASN A 316 -2.64 -26.18 4.68
N TRP A 317 -2.92 -26.98 5.72
CA TRP A 317 -2.20 -27.00 7.01
C TRP A 317 -1.96 -28.43 7.47
N GLU A 318 -1.29 -29.25 6.65
CA GLU A 318 -1.16 -30.69 6.85
C GLU A 318 -0.65 -31.06 8.26
N GLU A 319 0.30 -30.27 8.80
CA GLU A 319 0.88 -30.54 10.15
C GLU A 319 0.02 -29.99 11.30
N LYS A 320 -1.15 -29.41 11.01
CA LYS A 320 -2.00 -28.75 12.00
C LYS A 320 -3.39 -29.39 12.16
N GLU A 321 -3.57 -30.61 11.69
CA GLU A 321 -4.84 -31.30 11.82
C GLU A 321 -5.23 -31.46 13.30
N GLY A 322 -6.42 -30.97 13.65
CA GLY A 322 -6.89 -30.92 15.04
C GLY A 322 -6.44 -29.72 15.87
N GLU A 323 -5.57 -28.86 15.34
CA GLU A 323 -5.17 -27.60 15.98
C GLU A 323 -6.05 -26.42 15.53
N ASN A 324 -6.08 -25.35 16.33
CA ASN A 324 -6.78 -24.12 15.95
C ASN A 324 -6.02 -23.33 14.90
N VAL A 325 -6.71 -22.99 13.80
CA VAL A 325 -6.24 -22.06 12.76
C VAL A 325 -7.24 -20.90 12.69
N PRO A 326 -6.84 -19.68 13.05
CA PRO A 326 -7.69 -18.50 12.92
C PRO A 326 -8.10 -18.26 11.48
N VAL A 327 -9.38 -17.95 11.25
CA VAL A 327 -9.92 -17.59 9.95
C VAL A 327 -10.46 -16.17 10.00
N PHE A 328 -10.02 -15.33 9.06
CA PHE A 328 -10.57 -13.99 8.89
C PHE A 328 -11.31 -13.90 7.56
N VAL A 329 -12.33 -13.06 7.52
CA VAL A 329 -13.05 -12.73 6.29
C VAL A 329 -13.11 -11.22 6.13
N TYR A 330 -12.58 -10.74 5.00
CA TYR A 330 -12.70 -9.35 4.58
C TYR A 330 -13.89 -9.22 3.62
N THR A 331 -14.86 -8.41 3.99
CA THR A 331 -16.09 -8.25 3.20
C THR A 331 -16.69 -6.86 3.37
N ASN A 332 -17.41 -6.37 2.34
CA ASN A 332 -18.29 -5.21 2.45
C ASN A 332 -19.69 -5.57 2.99
N GLY A 333 -19.90 -6.83 3.38
CA GLY A 333 -21.01 -7.27 4.22
C GLY A 333 -20.84 -6.83 5.68
N ASP A 334 -21.92 -6.90 6.44
CA ASP A 334 -21.95 -6.59 7.87
C ASP A 334 -21.71 -7.82 8.76
N SER A 335 -21.91 -9.01 8.24
CA SER A 335 -21.75 -10.29 8.93
C SER A 335 -21.45 -11.44 7.96
N ALA A 336 -20.97 -12.56 8.48
CA ALA A 336 -20.87 -13.81 7.72
C ALA A 336 -21.02 -15.03 8.61
N GLU A 337 -21.45 -16.15 8.01
CA GLU A 337 -21.35 -17.49 8.56
C GLU A 337 -20.15 -18.20 7.94
N LEU A 338 -19.32 -18.82 8.79
CA LEU A 338 -18.25 -19.68 8.35
C LEU A 338 -18.67 -21.15 8.46
N LEU A 339 -18.43 -21.93 7.40
CA LEU A 339 -18.71 -23.36 7.37
C LEU A 339 -17.40 -24.12 7.05
N LEU A 340 -17.13 -25.18 7.80
CA LEU A 340 -16.06 -26.13 7.52
C LEU A 340 -16.69 -27.49 7.20
N ASN A 341 -16.45 -28.01 6.01
CA ASN A 341 -17.05 -29.26 5.52
C ASN A 341 -18.58 -29.28 5.68
N GLY A 342 -19.25 -28.14 5.47
CA GLY A 342 -20.69 -27.97 5.62
C GLY A 342 -21.19 -27.80 7.06
N ILE A 343 -20.30 -27.85 8.06
CA ILE A 343 -20.65 -27.65 9.46
C ILE A 343 -20.35 -26.19 9.85
N SER A 344 -21.37 -25.50 10.39
CA SER A 344 -21.25 -24.10 10.83
C SER A 344 -20.22 -23.97 11.95
N GLN A 345 -19.31 -23.01 11.77
CA GLN A 345 -18.33 -22.56 12.78
C GLN A 345 -18.84 -21.32 13.52
N GLY A 346 -20.08 -20.92 13.26
CA GLY A 346 -20.73 -19.77 13.86
C GLY A 346 -20.81 -18.55 12.94
N PHE A 347 -21.52 -17.55 13.43
CA PHE A 347 -21.68 -16.25 12.81
C PHE A 347 -20.81 -15.22 13.47
N GLU A 348 -20.12 -14.43 12.68
CA GLU A 348 -19.42 -13.22 13.12
C GLU A 348 -20.07 -11.97 12.51
N ARG A 349 -20.05 -10.88 13.27
CA ARG A 349 -20.62 -9.58 12.86
C ARG A 349 -19.65 -8.46 13.17
N LYS A 350 -19.53 -7.51 12.23
CA LYS A 350 -18.81 -6.26 12.48
C LYS A 350 -19.48 -5.44 13.57
N ILE A 351 -18.70 -4.90 14.50
CA ILE A 351 -19.19 -4.08 15.62
C ILE A 351 -18.84 -2.63 15.30
N VAL A 352 -19.75 -1.92 14.66
CA VAL A 352 -19.52 -0.57 14.09
C VAL A 352 -19.02 0.44 15.12
N ASP A 353 -19.48 0.36 16.37
CA ASP A 353 -19.15 1.29 17.45
C ASP A 353 -18.05 0.74 18.39
N SER A 354 -17.35 -0.34 18.02
CA SER A 354 -16.27 -0.89 18.85
C SER A 354 -15.12 0.10 18.98
N GLU A 355 -14.50 0.16 20.17
CA GLU A 355 -13.25 0.90 20.38
C GLU A 355 -12.04 0.16 19.77
N LYS A 356 -12.21 -1.09 19.36
CA LYS A 356 -11.20 -1.91 18.72
C LYS A 356 -11.42 -1.90 17.21
N SER A 357 -10.48 -1.33 16.49
CA SER A 357 -10.54 -1.17 15.03
C SER A 357 -10.76 -2.49 14.29
N LEU A 358 -10.09 -3.56 14.70
CA LEU A 358 -10.26 -4.89 14.10
C LEU A 358 -11.72 -5.39 14.11
N GLU A 359 -12.48 -5.11 15.18
CA GLU A 359 -13.87 -5.56 15.31
C GLU A 359 -14.82 -4.77 14.40
N ARG A 360 -14.42 -3.57 13.94
CA ARG A 360 -15.21 -2.74 13.02
C ARG A 360 -15.14 -3.22 11.57
N TYR A 361 -13.98 -3.74 11.15
CA TYR A 361 -13.72 -3.96 9.71
C TYR A 361 -13.51 -5.40 9.32
N ARG A 362 -13.24 -6.30 10.28
CA ARG A 362 -12.94 -7.71 10.03
C ARG A 362 -13.96 -8.62 10.69
N LEU A 363 -14.19 -9.78 10.08
CA LEU A 363 -14.90 -10.90 10.70
C LEU A 363 -13.85 -11.95 11.06
N MET A 364 -13.80 -12.39 12.32
CA MET A 364 -12.67 -13.17 12.84
C MET A 364 -13.13 -14.36 13.69
N TRP A 365 -12.93 -15.56 13.17
CA TRP A 365 -13.06 -16.83 13.91
C TRP A 365 -11.68 -17.25 14.40
N LYS A 366 -11.43 -17.17 15.70
CA LYS A 366 -10.09 -17.40 16.29
C LYS A 366 -9.79 -18.86 16.59
N GLU A 367 -10.82 -19.69 16.69
CA GLU A 367 -10.74 -21.06 17.20
C GLU A 367 -11.37 -22.08 16.22
N VAL A 368 -11.01 -22.00 14.95
CA VAL A 368 -11.44 -22.97 13.94
C VAL A 368 -10.49 -24.17 14.00
N VAL A 369 -10.99 -25.32 14.41
CA VAL A 369 -10.18 -26.55 14.44
C VAL A 369 -9.94 -27.02 13.00
N TYR A 370 -8.68 -27.03 12.58
CA TYR A 370 -8.34 -27.41 11.21
C TYR A 370 -8.69 -28.87 10.92
N GLN A 371 -9.38 -29.05 9.82
CA GLN A 371 -9.64 -30.33 9.15
C GLN A 371 -9.51 -30.09 7.64
N PRO A 372 -8.85 -30.99 6.89
CA PRO A 372 -8.83 -30.89 5.42
C PRO A 372 -10.25 -30.87 4.84
N GLY A 373 -10.41 -30.12 3.75
CA GLY A 373 -11.69 -30.06 3.03
C GLY A 373 -12.06 -28.65 2.58
N GLU A 374 -13.35 -28.33 2.71
CA GLU A 374 -13.93 -27.07 2.21
C GLU A 374 -14.18 -26.09 3.35
N LEU A 375 -13.55 -24.91 3.26
CA LEU A 375 -13.84 -23.75 4.09
C LEU A 375 -14.67 -22.77 3.26
N LYS A 376 -15.89 -22.44 3.73
CA LYS A 376 -16.81 -21.55 3.03
C LYS A 376 -17.28 -20.42 3.93
N ALA A 377 -17.22 -19.19 3.45
CA ALA A 377 -17.87 -18.04 4.09
C ALA A 377 -19.07 -17.59 3.26
N VAL A 378 -20.22 -17.44 3.93
CA VAL A 378 -21.42 -16.84 3.37
C VAL A 378 -21.60 -15.48 4.02
N ALA A 379 -21.42 -14.42 3.26
CA ALA A 379 -21.51 -13.05 3.77
C ALA A 379 -22.92 -12.49 3.57
N TYR A 380 -23.32 -11.63 4.49
CA TYR A 380 -24.63 -10.95 4.51
C TYR A 380 -24.46 -9.44 4.58
N LYS A 381 -25.40 -8.72 3.97
CA LYS A 381 -25.52 -7.27 4.07
C LYS A 381 -26.98 -6.90 4.33
N ASN A 382 -27.25 -6.19 5.41
CA ASN A 382 -28.61 -5.83 5.84
C ASN A 382 -29.58 -7.04 5.97
N GLY A 383 -29.04 -8.20 6.37
CA GLY A 383 -29.82 -9.44 6.55
C GLY A 383 -30.05 -10.26 5.27
N GLU A 384 -29.61 -9.78 4.11
CA GLU A 384 -29.67 -10.50 2.84
C GLU A 384 -28.30 -11.11 2.49
N VAL A 385 -28.29 -12.23 1.76
CA VAL A 385 -27.08 -12.88 1.30
C VAL A 385 -26.38 -11.97 0.28
N LEU A 386 -25.19 -11.51 0.62
CA LEU A 386 -24.31 -10.77 -0.29
C LEU A 386 -23.64 -11.73 -1.29
N GLY A 387 -23.24 -12.91 -0.84
CA GLY A 387 -22.60 -13.94 -1.63
C GLY A 387 -21.79 -14.91 -0.78
N GLU A 388 -20.98 -15.72 -1.46
CA GLU A 388 -20.10 -16.69 -0.81
C GLU A 388 -18.72 -16.72 -1.45
N GLN A 389 -17.73 -17.20 -0.70
CA GLN A 389 -16.40 -17.60 -1.17
C GLN A 389 -16.04 -18.94 -0.56
N ILE A 390 -15.29 -19.73 -1.32
CA ILE A 390 -14.84 -21.07 -0.92
C ILE A 390 -13.32 -21.15 -1.10
N VAL A 391 -12.66 -21.70 -0.09
CA VAL A 391 -11.24 -22.09 -0.13
C VAL A 391 -11.20 -23.60 0.19
N ARG A 392 -10.39 -24.36 -0.53
CA ARG A 392 -10.29 -25.81 -0.33
C ARG A 392 -8.86 -26.23 -0.03
N THR A 393 -8.72 -27.28 0.76
CA THR A 393 -7.46 -28.00 0.86
C THR A 393 -7.14 -28.63 -0.48
N ALA A 394 -6.06 -28.18 -1.09
CA ALA A 394 -5.59 -28.75 -2.35
C ALA A 394 -4.70 -29.97 -2.09
N GLY A 395 -4.73 -30.91 -3.02
CA GLY A 395 -3.83 -32.05 -3.07
C GLY A 395 -2.51 -31.73 -3.79
N GLU A 396 -1.84 -32.80 -4.29
CA GLU A 396 -0.62 -32.66 -5.08
C GLU A 396 -0.88 -31.92 -6.39
N ILE A 397 0.15 -31.19 -6.88
CA ILE A 397 0.08 -30.45 -8.13
C ILE A 397 -0.13 -31.43 -9.31
N ALA A 398 -1.17 -31.18 -10.08
CA ALA A 398 -1.49 -31.94 -11.28
C ALA A 398 -1.44 -31.09 -12.56
N GLU A 399 -1.62 -29.77 -12.45
CA GLU A 399 -1.70 -28.87 -13.60
C GLU A 399 -1.04 -27.53 -13.29
N ILE A 400 -0.41 -26.93 -14.31
CA ILE A 400 0.03 -25.54 -14.31
C ILE A 400 -0.81 -24.77 -15.32
N ARG A 401 -1.39 -23.64 -14.89
CA ARG A 401 -2.17 -22.75 -15.76
C ARG A 401 -1.46 -21.43 -15.96
N LEU A 402 -1.47 -20.97 -17.21
CA LEU A 402 -0.92 -19.68 -17.61
C LEU A 402 -2.08 -18.72 -17.90
N LYS A 403 -2.12 -17.60 -17.18
CA LYS A 403 -3.16 -16.59 -17.31
C LYS A 403 -2.55 -15.25 -17.74
N PRO A 404 -2.49 -14.94 -19.04
CA PRO A 404 -2.02 -13.64 -19.49
C PRO A 404 -3.05 -12.55 -19.17
N ASP A 405 -2.57 -11.35 -18.81
CA ASP A 405 -3.42 -10.16 -18.65
C ASP A 405 -3.93 -9.65 -20.01
N ARG A 406 -3.18 -9.94 -21.09
CA ARG A 406 -3.55 -9.67 -22.48
C ARG A 406 -2.93 -10.70 -23.41
N THR A 407 -3.63 -11.02 -24.51
CA THR A 407 -3.22 -12.02 -25.50
C THR A 407 -2.63 -11.40 -26.78
N VAL A 408 -2.69 -10.08 -26.91
CA VAL A 408 -2.13 -9.31 -28.04
C VAL A 408 -1.26 -8.21 -27.50
N ILE A 409 -0.02 -8.14 -27.99
CA ILE A 409 0.94 -7.07 -27.70
C ILE A 409 1.42 -6.44 -29.00
N GLN A 410 1.76 -5.16 -28.92
CA GLN A 410 2.36 -4.44 -30.05
C GLN A 410 3.85 -4.70 -30.15
N PRO A 411 4.44 -4.75 -31.35
CA PRO A 411 5.86 -4.92 -31.49
C PRO A 411 6.63 -3.73 -30.90
N GLY A 412 7.74 -4.03 -30.23
CA GLY A 412 8.62 -3.04 -29.60
C GLY A 412 8.86 -3.34 -28.12
N ILE A 413 9.70 -2.51 -27.48
CA ILE A 413 10.12 -2.72 -26.09
C ILE A 413 9.18 -2.12 -25.05
N ARG A 414 8.12 -1.45 -25.47
CA ARG A 414 7.23 -0.67 -24.57
C ARG A 414 5.96 -1.39 -24.20
N ASP A 415 5.57 -2.43 -24.93
CA ASP A 415 4.38 -3.22 -24.61
C ASP A 415 4.74 -4.54 -23.95
N LEU A 416 3.89 -4.96 -22.99
CA LEU A 416 4.11 -6.11 -22.14
C LEU A 416 2.81 -6.91 -22.00
N SER A 417 2.93 -8.23 -21.87
CA SER A 417 1.91 -9.11 -21.32
C SER A 417 2.44 -9.73 -20.04
N TYR A 418 1.68 -9.63 -18.96
CA TYR A 418 1.97 -10.26 -17.69
C TYR A 418 1.26 -11.60 -17.64
N ILE A 419 2.02 -12.66 -17.42
CA ILE A 419 1.49 -14.02 -17.41
C ILE A 419 1.57 -14.54 -15.98
N LEU A 420 0.41 -14.64 -15.31
CA LEU A 420 0.31 -15.29 -14.02
C LEU A 420 0.41 -16.81 -14.21
N ILE A 421 1.22 -17.45 -13.36
CA ILE A 421 1.39 -18.90 -13.34
C ILE A 421 0.82 -19.41 -12.05
N GLU A 422 -0.12 -20.33 -12.15
CA GLU A 422 -0.81 -20.92 -11.01
C GLU A 422 -0.73 -22.44 -11.09
N ALA A 423 -0.48 -23.08 -9.94
CA ALA A 423 -0.49 -24.53 -9.80
C ALA A 423 -1.86 -24.98 -9.26
N PHE A 424 -2.39 -26.08 -9.83
CA PHE A 424 -3.66 -26.66 -9.44
C PHE A 424 -3.50 -28.15 -9.19
N ASP A 425 -4.30 -28.68 -8.25
CA ASP A 425 -4.45 -30.10 -8.04
C ASP A 425 -5.34 -30.76 -9.12
N LYS A 426 -5.52 -32.08 -9.04
CA LYS A 426 -6.36 -32.87 -9.99
C LYS A 426 -7.83 -32.46 -9.97
N ASP A 427 -8.32 -31.85 -8.89
CA ASP A 427 -9.71 -31.42 -8.70
C ASP A 427 -9.90 -29.94 -9.08
N GLY A 428 -8.83 -29.28 -9.53
CA GLY A 428 -8.82 -27.89 -9.97
C GLY A 428 -8.75 -26.87 -8.83
N ASN A 429 -8.34 -27.27 -7.64
CA ASN A 429 -8.09 -26.34 -6.53
C ASN A 429 -6.69 -25.72 -6.66
N PRO A 430 -6.55 -24.41 -6.44
CA PRO A 430 -5.22 -23.77 -6.38
C PRO A 430 -4.37 -24.39 -5.28
N VAL A 431 -3.10 -24.67 -5.57
CA VAL A 431 -2.12 -25.18 -4.60
C VAL A 431 -1.32 -24.03 -4.02
N PRO A 432 -1.66 -23.50 -2.81
CA PRO A 432 -1.12 -22.25 -2.31
C PRO A 432 0.35 -22.33 -1.88
N LEU A 433 0.83 -23.53 -1.56
CA LEU A 433 2.18 -23.77 -1.06
C LEU A 433 3.13 -24.35 -2.15
N ALA A 434 2.75 -24.22 -3.43
CA ALA A 434 3.59 -24.69 -4.55
C ALA A 434 4.90 -23.89 -4.61
N ASP A 435 6.05 -24.58 -4.44
CA ASP A 435 7.41 -24.01 -4.46
C ASP A 435 8.30 -24.64 -5.56
N ASN A 436 7.71 -25.27 -6.54
CA ASN A 436 8.38 -26.00 -7.60
C ASN A 436 9.17 -25.07 -8.53
N LEU A 437 10.35 -25.51 -8.94
CA LEU A 437 11.15 -24.82 -9.95
C LEU A 437 10.42 -24.78 -11.29
N VAL A 438 10.07 -23.59 -11.75
CA VAL A 438 9.47 -23.36 -13.07
C VAL A 438 10.54 -22.98 -14.09
N LYS A 439 10.54 -23.63 -15.26
CA LYS A 439 11.39 -23.30 -16.40
C LYS A 439 10.55 -22.75 -17.53
N PHE A 440 11.05 -21.68 -18.13
CA PHE A 440 10.36 -20.97 -19.21
C PHE A 440 11.06 -21.19 -20.54
N ASP A 441 10.30 -21.49 -21.57
CA ASP A 441 10.74 -21.50 -22.97
C ASP A 441 9.74 -20.67 -23.80
N VAL A 442 10.27 -19.64 -24.47
CA VAL A 442 9.47 -18.75 -25.32
C VAL A 442 9.86 -18.96 -26.77
N LYS A 443 8.90 -19.38 -27.61
CA LYS A 443 9.06 -19.53 -29.05
C LYS A 443 8.30 -18.44 -29.79
N GLY A 444 8.96 -17.77 -30.72
CA GLY A 444 8.39 -16.70 -31.51
C GLY A 444 9.14 -15.36 -31.33
N PRO A 445 8.55 -14.24 -31.73
CA PRO A 445 9.22 -12.92 -31.74
C PRO A 445 9.27 -12.24 -30.35
N GLY A 446 8.65 -12.82 -29.32
CA GLY A 446 8.67 -12.29 -27.96
C GLY A 446 9.90 -12.74 -27.17
N ILE A 447 10.23 -11.99 -26.11
CA ILE A 447 11.25 -12.34 -25.12
C ILE A 447 10.68 -12.25 -23.70
N ILE A 448 11.27 -12.95 -22.76
CA ILE A 448 11.01 -12.79 -21.34
C ILE A 448 11.67 -11.49 -20.89
N ALA A 449 10.88 -10.53 -20.44
CA ALA A 449 11.36 -9.24 -19.94
C ALA A 449 11.74 -9.29 -18.46
N GLY A 450 11.10 -10.15 -17.68
CA GLY A 450 11.37 -10.35 -16.26
C GLY A 450 10.59 -11.54 -15.71
N VAL A 451 11.04 -12.08 -14.58
CA VAL A 451 10.41 -13.16 -13.81
C VAL A 451 10.45 -12.77 -12.34
N GLY A 452 9.35 -12.98 -11.62
CA GLY A 452 9.23 -12.69 -10.20
C GLY A 452 8.22 -13.61 -9.51
#